data_f1b54ede0c0fce044852e003dc266c0a
#
_entry.id   f1b54ede0c0fce044852e003dc266c0a
#
_cell.length_a   1.000
_cell.length_b   1.000
_cell.length_c   1.000
_cell.angle_alpha   90.00
_cell.angle_beta   90.00
_cell.angle_gamma   90.00
#
_symmetry.space_group_name_H-M   'P 1'
#
loop_
_entity.id
_entity.type
_entity.pdbx_description
1 polymer ?
#
loop_
_entity_poly.entity_id
_entity_poly.type
_entity_poly.pdbx_seq_one_letter_code
_entity_poly.pdbx_strand_id
1 'polypeptide(L)'
;MTLSAAVEHGQPGYPWLVFLHGFSGDRNEWREVGDAFRAWPRLYLDLPGHGGSANIAVQDFAGVNILLQATLNSYNILNYWLIGYSLGGRVAMNFACQPRAGLRGLIVEGGHPGLQDAEARRARRSNDSAWADRFRHEPLAQVFADWYQQPVFASLNAGQRAALVALRSRNNGATLAAMLQATSLAGQADLRAPLQARDFPFPYLCGERDAKFHAIAQALAADLHLIHHAGHNAHRDNPAAVIACLAQILAS
;
A
#
# COMPACT_ATOMS: atom_id res chain seq x y z
N MET A 1 20.05 8.23 0.95
CA MET A 1 19.43 7.17 1.78
C MET A 1 18.38 6.48 0.94
N THR A 2 18.26 5.15 1.03
CA THR A 2 17.32 4.32 0.27
C THR A 2 16.52 3.44 1.20
N LEU A 3 15.35 2.99 0.75
CA LEU A 3 14.53 2.01 1.46
C LEU A 3 15.18 0.62 1.38
N SER A 4 14.97 -0.19 2.40
CA SER A 4 15.33 -1.60 2.38
C SER A 4 14.45 -2.33 1.36
N ALA A 5 15.06 -3.19 0.56
CA ALA A 5 14.39 -3.88 -0.53
C ALA A 5 14.82 -5.34 -0.64
N ALA A 6 13.96 -6.15 -1.24
CA ALA A 6 14.30 -7.46 -1.77
C ALA A 6 14.12 -7.44 -3.28
N VAL A 7 15.10 -7.93 -3.99
CA VAL A 7 15.19 -7.94 -5.46
C VAL A 7 15.06 -9.38 -5.96
N GLU A 8 14.24 -9.55 -6.98
CA GLU A 8 14.16 -10.78 -7.77
C GLU A 8 14.37 -10.42 -9.24
N HIS A 9 15.42 -10.95 -9.83
CA HIS A 9 15.70 -10.71 -11.23
C HIS A 9 14.75 -11.51 -12.12
N GLY A 10 14.30 -10.86 -13.20
CA GLY A 10 13.47 -11.48 -14.23
C GLY A 10 14.22 -11.61 -15.56
N GLN A 11 13.48 -11.79 -16.64
CA GLN A 11 14.01 -11.83 -18.00
C GLN A 11 14.27 -10.41 -18.51
N PRO A 12 15.28 -10.20 -19.37
CA PRO A 12 15.52 -8.93 -20.03
C PRO A 12 14.32 -8.47 -20.85
N GLY A 13 14.06 -7.16 -20.85
CA GLY A 13 12.98 -6.54 -21.66
C GLY A 13 11.66 -6.36 -20.93
N TYR A 14 11.42 -7.06 -19.83
CA TYR A 14 10.23 -6.82 -19.01
C TYR A 14 10.41 -5.57 -18.12
N PRO A 15 9.35 -4.74 -17.94
CA PRO A 15 9.34 -3.69 -16.93
C PRO A 15 9.43 -4.28 -15.51
N TRP A 16 9.93 -3.49 -14.57
CA TRP A 16 9.95 -3.88 -13.17
C TRP A 16 8.54 -3.86 -12.56
N LEU A 17 8.26 -4.81 -11.68
CA LEU A 17 7.12 -4.75 -10.77
C LEU A 17 7.64 -4.28 -9.40
N VAL A 18 7.21 -3.10 -8.97
CA VAL A 18 7.62 -2.49 -7.69
C VAL A 18 6.45 -2.56 -6.71
N PHE A 19 6.64 -3.30 -5.62
CA PHE A 19 5.59 -3.61 -4.65
C PHE A 19 5.73 -2.82 -3.35
N LEU A 20 4.63 -2.17 -2.92
CA LEU A 20 4.52 -1.42 -1.68
C LEU A 20 3.45 -2.06 -0.79
N HIS A 21 3.84 -2.46 0.42
CA HIS A 21 2.96 -3.08 1.41
C HIS A 21 2.04 -2.08 2.12
N GLY A 22 1.01 -2.58 2.82
CA GLY A 22 0.14 -1.79 3.68
C GLY A 22 0.75 -1.43 5.04
N PHE A 23 0.01 -0.68 5.85
CA PHE A 23 0.42 -0.34 7.22
C PHE A 23 0.72 -1.60 8.03
N SER A 24 1.79 -1.59 8.80
CA SER A 24 2.34 -2.71 9.57
C SER A 24 2.82 -3.92 8.77
N GLY A 25 2.78 -3.86 7.43
CA GLY A 25 3.36 -4.85 6.55
C GLY A 25 4.88 -4.78 6.44
N ASP A 26 5.43 -5.58 5.54
CA ASP A 26 6.82 -5.55 5.14
C ASP A 26 6.96 -6.01 3.67
N ARG A 27 8.18 -6.03 3.17
CA ARG A 27 8.51 -6.47 1.79
C ARG A 27 8.04 -7.90 1.44
N ASN A 28 7.62 -8.71 2.41
CA ASN A 28 7.11 -10.06 2.14
C ASN A 28 5.60 -10.09 1.85
N GLU A 29 4.90 -8.96 2.07
CA GLU A 29 3.45 -8.86 1.91
C GLU A 29 2.95 -9.35 0.55
N TRP A 30 3.68 -9.02 -0.51
CA TRP A 30 3.33 -9.32 -1.89
C TRP A 30 4.04 -10.57 -2.47
N ARG A 31 4.82 -11.30 -1.66
CA ARG A 31 5.63 -12.43 -2.16
C ARG A 31 4.80 -13.50 -2.85
N GLU A 32 3.70 -13.92 -2.25
CA GLU A 32 2.85 -14.97 -2.82
C GLU A 32 2.31 -14.59 -4.19
N VAL A 33 1.89 -13.33 -4.37
CA VAL A 33 1.43 -12.81 -5.66
C VAL A 33 2.59 -12.60 -6.63
N GLY A 34 3.65 -11.95 -6.18
CA GLY A 34 4.78 -11.59 -7.05
C GLY A 34 5.54 -12.79 -7.57
N ASP A 35 5.60 -13.89 -6.83
CA ASP A 35 6.30 -15.12 -7.24
C ASP A 35 5.65 -15.82 -8.45
N ALA A 36 4.40 -15.47 -8.79
CA ALA A 36 3.76 -15.90 -10.02
C ALA A 36 4.33 -15.20 -11.28
N PHE A 37 5.00 -14.06 -11.12
CA PHE A 37 5.52 -13.22 -12.21
C PHE A 37 7.03 -13.34 -12.38
N ARG A 38 7.57 -14.56 -12.38
CA ARG A 38 9.02 -14.82 -12.40
C ARG A 38 9.73 -14.30 -13.65
N ALA A 39 9.03 -14.13 -14.75
CA ALA A 39 9.60 -13.49 -15.95
C ALA A 39 9.86 -11.99 -15.76
N TRP A 40 9.16 -11.33 -14.86
CA TRP A 40 9.29 -9.92 -14.58
C TRP A 40 10.33 -9.67 -13.48
N PRO A 41 11.23 -8.69 -13.59
CA PRO A 41 12.06 -8.25 -12.48
C PRO A 41 11.15 -7.61 -11.40
N ARG A 42 11.39 -7.94 -10.13
CA ARG A 42 10.53 -7.55 -9.02
C ARG A 42 11.34 -6.89 -7.90
N LEU A 43 10.81 -5.79 -7.39
CA LEU A 43 11.34 -5.08 -6.24
C LEU A 43 10.26 -5.00 -5.15
N TYR A 44 10.55 -5.56 -4.00
CA TYR A 44 9.67 -5.51 -2.82
C TYR A 44 10.28 -4.59 -1.78
N LEU A 45 9.58 -3.54 -1.39
CA LEU A 45 10.09 -2.49 -0.52
C LEU A 45 9.55 -2.57 0.89
N ASP A 46 10.41 -2.32 1.87
CA ASP A 46 9.97 -1.94 3.22
C ASP A 46 9.77 -0.43 3.26
N LEU A 47 8.54 0.03 3.50
CA LEU A 47 8.24 1.45 3.69
C LEU A 47 8.93 2.00 4.95
N PRO A 48 9.16 3.32 5.07
CA PRO A 48 9.74 3.91 6.27
C PRO A 48 9.00 3.45 7.53
N GLY A 49 9.74 3.19 8.61
CA GLY A 49 9.19 2.71 9.87
C GLY A 49 8.84 1.22 9.90
N HIS A 50 9.07 0.46 8.81
CA HIS A 50 8.70 -0.95 8.67
C HIS A 50 9.90 -1.81 8.28
N GLY A 51 9.89 -3.08 8.69
CA GLY A 51 10.87 -4.10 8.28
C GLY A 51 12.32 -3.62 8.37
N GLY A 52 13.08 -3.80 7.30
CA GLY A 52 14.47 -3.33 7.21
C GLY A 52 14.62 -1.81 7.08
N SER A 53 13.52 -1.07 6.87
CA SER A 53 13.45 0.41 6.88
C SER A 53 12.92 0.96 8.21
N ALA A 54 12.85 0.16 9.29
CA ALA A 54 12.29 0.56 10.57
C ALA A 54 12.93 1.83 11.16
N ASN A 55 14.24 2.01 10.96
CA ASN A 55 14.97 3.16 11.48
C ASN A 55 14.95 4.39 10.55
N ILE A 56 14.21 4.33 9.44
CA ILE A 56 14.04 5.45 8.52
C ILE A 56 12.78 6.22 8.92
N ALA A 57 12.95 7.44 9.36
CA ALA A 57 11.86 8.35 9.72
C ALA A 57 11.58 9.33 8.57
N VAL A 58 10.30 9.67 8.40
CA VAL A 58 9.82 10.69 7.46
C VAL A 58 8.82 11.59 8.16
N GLN A 59 8.61 12.79 7.62
CA GLN A 59 7.66 13.75 8.18
C GLN A 59 6.29 13.71 7.45
N ASP A 60 6.30 13.31 6.17
CA ASP A 60 5.14 13.34 5.28
C ASP A 60 5.32 12.43 4.06
N PHE A 61 4.35 12.46 3.15
CA PHE A 61 4.41 11.75 1.87
C PHE A 61 5.54 12.23 0.97
N ALA A 62 5.95 13.50 1.03
CA ALA A 62 7.05 14.01 0.21
C ALA A 62 8.36 13.33 0.60
N GLY A 63 8.60 13.16 1.90
CA GLY A 63 9.75 12.41 2.40
C GLY A 63 9.75 10.94 1.94
N VAL A 64 8.58 10.28 1.94
CA VAL A 64 8.46 8.92 1.40
C VAL A 64 8.77 8.89 -0.10
N ASN A 65 8.27 9.86 -0.86
CA ASN A 65 8.49 9.94 -2.31
C ASN A 65 9.98 10.14 -2.66
N ILE A 66 10.69 10.96 -1.90
CA ILE A 66 12.15 11.16 -2.07
C ILE A 66 12.89 9.84 -1.87
N LEU A 67 12.54 9.08 -0.82
CA LEU A 67 13.16 7.79 -0.54
C LEU A 67 12.83 6.74 -1.60
N LEU A 68 11.59 6.69 -2.06
CA LEU A 68 11.16 5.78 -3.12
C LEU A 68 11.92 6.07 -4.42
N GLN A 69 11.99 7.35 -4.83
CA GLN A 69 12.74 7.74 -6.03
C GLN A 69 14.23 7.40 -5.90
N ALA A 70 14.84 7.70 -4.76
CA ALA A 70 16.24 7.37 -4.51
C ALA A 70 16.49 5.85 -4.57
N THR A 71 15.52 5.06 -4.09
CA THR A 71 15.61 3.60 -4.14
C THR A 71 15.50 3.09 -5.58
N LEU A 72 14.51 3.55 -6.35
CA LEU A 72 14.40 3.18 -7.77
C LEU A 72 15.67 3.52 -8.55
N ASN A 73 16.24 4.70 -8.31
CA ASN A 73 17.49 5.13 -8.94
C ASN A 73 18.68 4.22 -8.56
N SER A 74 18.77 3.80 -7.29
CA SER A 74 19.87 2.96 -6.80
C SER A 74 19.88 1.55 -7.41
N TYR A 75 18.73 1.08 -7.87
CA TYR A 75 18.56 -0.18 -8.62
C TYR A 75 18.51 0.04 -10.13
N ASN A 76 18.74 1.27 -10.63
CA ASN A 76 18.64 1.64 -12.05
C ASN A 76 17.30 1.22 -12.69
N ILE A 77 16.21 1.39 -11.94
CA ILE A 77 14.86 1.05 -12.40
C ILE A 77 14.28 2.23 -13.19
N LEU A 78 14.32 2.10 -14.51
CA LEU A 78 13.93 3.14 -15.48
C LEU A 78 12.63 2.82 -16.22
N ASN A 79 12.00 1.67 -15.95
CA ASN A 79 10.80 1.21 -16.62
C ASN A 79 10.04 0.26 -15.68
N TYR A 80 8.88 0.69 -15.12
CA TYR A 80 8.25 -0.05 -14.05
C TYR A 80 6.74 0.17 -13.92
N TRP A 81 6.07 -0.83 -13.36
CA TRP A 81 4.75 -0.74 -12.76
C TRP A 81 4.89 -0.54 -11.26
N LEU A 82 4.09 0.37 -10.69
CA LEU A 82 4.05 0.60 -9.25
C LEU A 82 2.77 -0.03 -8.68
N ILE A 83 2.93 -0.96 -7.75
CA ILE A 83 1.84 -1.76 -7.18
C ILE A 83 1.79 -1.50 -5.68
N GLY A 84 0.66 -1.04 -5.16
CA GLY A 84 0.55 -0.69 -3.75
C GLY A 84 -0.76 -1.10 -3.10
N TYR A 85 -0.66 -1.62 -1.87
CA TYR A 85 -1.81 -1.98 -1.05
C TYR A 85 -2.04 -0.96 0.07
N SER A 86 -3.27 -0.51 0.26
CA SER A 86 -3.72 0.33 1.37
C SER A 86 -2.81 1.56 1.59
N LEU A 87 -1.97 1.61 2.64
CA LEU A 87 -0.95 2.65 2.81
C LEU A 87 0.02 2.71 1.63
N GLY A 88 0.51 1.55 1.17
CA GLY A 88 1.36 1.46 -0.02
C GLY A 88 0.66 1.96 -1.29
N GLY A 89 -0.65 1.71 -1.42
CA GLY A 89 -1.48 2.27 -2.49
C GLY A 89 -1.57 3.80 -2.42
N ARG A 90 -1.68 4.37 -1.21
CA ARG A 90 -1.68 5.82 -0.99
C ARG A 90 -0.33 6.46 -1.32
N VAL A 91 0.76 5.80 -0.91
CA VAL A 91 2.13 6.20 -1.29
C VAL A 91 2.30 6.14 -2.80
N ALA A 92 1.88 5.04 -3.44
CA ALA A 92 1.97 4.85 -4.88
C ALA A 92 1.19 5.91 -5.66
N MET A 93 -0.05 6.22 -5.26
CA MET A 93 -0.84 7.30 -5.87
C MET A 93 -0.17 8.67 -5.70
N ASN A 94 0.31 8.98 -4.49
CA ASN A 94 0.99 10.26 -4.22
C ASN A 94 2.27 10.41 -5.02
N PHE A 95 3.02 9.32 -5.17
CA PHE A 95 4.24 9.27 -5.98
C PHE A 95 3.93 9.45 -7.48
N ALA A 96 2.94 8.71 -8.01
CA ALA A 96 2.57 8.71 -9.42
C ALA A 96 1.93 10.02 -9.91
N CYS A 97 1.30 10.79 -9.01
CA CYS A 97 0.73 12.11 -9.33
C CYS A 97 1.78 13.21 -9.54
N GLN A 98 3.08 12.91 -9.41
CA GLN A 98 4.17 13.80 -9.76
C GLN A 98 4.82 13.30 -11.07
N PRO A 99 5.47 14.17 -11.87
CA PRO A 99 6.16 13.71 -13.07
C PRO A 99 7.15 12.60 -12.75
N ARG A 100 6.98 11.41 -13.37
CA ARG A 100 7.81 10.22 -13.12
C ARG A 100 8.25 9.58 -14.43
N ALA A 101 9.55 9.68 -14.70
CA ALA A 101 10.13 8.98 -15.84
C ALA A 101 10.02 7.46 -15.62
N GLY A 102 9.60 6.76 -16.67
CA GLY A 102 9.57 5.30 -16.70
C GLY A 102 8.41 4.63 -15.99
N LEU A 103 7.49 5.36 -15.37
CA LEU A 103 6.27 4.79 -14.84
C LEU A 103 5.36 4.32 -16.00
N ARG A 104 5.12 3.01 -16.08
CA ARG A 104 4.24 2.39 -17.09
C ARG A 104 2.79 2.35 -16.66
N GLY A 105 2.54 2.23 -15.38
CA GLY A 105 1.22 2.18 -14.81
C GLY A 105 1.24 2.06 -13.31
N LEU A 106 0.10 2.33 -12.71
CA LEU A 106 -0.13 2.34 -11.28
C LEU A 106 -1.25 1.35 -10.95
N ILE A 107 -0.96 0.33 -10.15
CA ILE A 107 -1.95 -0.63 -9.66
C ILE A 107 -2.15 -0.41 -8.16
N VAL A 108 -3.38 -0.15 -7.74
CA VAL A 108 -3.69 0.13 -6.33
C VAL A 108 -4.73 -0.86 -5.82
N GLU A 109 -4.44 -1.48 -4.70
CA GLU A 109 -5.39 -2.27 -3.93
C GLU A 109 -5.81 -1.50 -2.67
N GLY A 110 -7.08 -1.12 -2.57
CA GLY A 110 -7.66 -0.54 -1.37
C GLY A 110 -7.02 0.80 -0.91
N GLY A 111 -6.48 1.61 -1.81
CA GLY A 111 -5.85 2.90 -1.48
C GLY A 111 -6.83 4.07 -1.52
N HIS A 112 -6.83 4.94 -0.51
CA HIS A 112 -7.69 6.12 -0.43
C HIS A 112 -7.05 7.34 -1.10
N PRO A 113 -7.73 8.07 -2.01
CA PRO A 113 -7.13 9.19 -2.78
C PRO A 113 -6.96 10.50 -1.98
N GLY A 114 -7.36 10.55 -0.73
CA GLY A 114 -7.34 11.74 0.11
C GLY A 114 -8.74 12.14 0.58
N LEU A 115 -8.81 12.92 1.66
CA LEU A 115 -10.05 13.46 2.20
C LEU A 115 -10.27 14.88 1.65
N GLN A 116 -11.50 15.20 1.24
CA GLN A 116 -11.88 16.53 0.75
C GLN A 116 -12.34 17.43 1.88
N ASP A 117 -13.15 16.86 2.78
CA ASP A 117 -13.81 17.59 3.84
C ASP A 117 -12.88 17.90 5.02
N ALA A 118 -12.90 19.15 5.51
CA ALA A 118 -12.03 19.60 6.58
C ALA A 118 -12.39 18.98 7.95
N GLU A 119 -13.67 18.67 8.18
CA GLU A 119 -14.11 17.99 9.40
C GLU A 119 -13.67 16.54 9.40
N ALA A 120 -13.83 15.84 8.27
CA ALA A 120 -13.31 14.49 8.08
C ALA A 120 -11.78 14.42 8.28
N ARG A 121 -11.05 15.46 7.83
CA ARG A 121 -9.60 15.57 8.09
C ARG A 121 -9.29 15.75 9.58
N ARG A 122 -10.04 16.59 10.30
CA ARG A 122 -9.85 16.77 11.75
C ARG A 122 -10.13 15.49 12.51
N ALA A 123 -11.28 14.86 12.24
CA ALA A 123 -11.66 13.58 12.86
C ALA A 123 -10.61 12.48 12.58
N ARG A 124 -10.13 12.40 11.34
CA ARG A 124 -9.10 11.44 10.97
C ARG A 124 -7.77 11.72 11.68
N ARG A 125 -7.35 12.97 11.83
CA ARG A 125 -6.14 13.34 12.57
C ARG A 125 -6.22 12.92 14.02
N SER A 126 -7.35 13.18 14.68
CA SER A 126 -7.58 12.77 16.06
C SER A 126 -7.52 11.25 16.22
N ASN A 127 -8.19 10.52 15.32
CA ASN A 127 -8.20 9.06 15.32
C ASN A 127 -6.78 8.48 15.09
N ASP A 128 -6.04 8.98 14.11
CA ASP A 128 -4.68 8.49 13.82
C ASP A 128 -3.70 8.82 14.95
N SER A 129 -3.89 9.98 15.64
CA SER A 129 -3.10 10.32 16.83
C SER A 129 -3.37 9.37 17.99
N ALA A 130 -4.64 9.05 18.25
CA ALA A 130 -5.01 8.09 19.30
C ALA A 130 -4.41 6.70 19.03
N TRP A 131 -4.48 6.20 17.80
CA TRP A 131 -3.82 4.95 17.42
C TRP A 131 -2.31 5.02 17.55
N ALA A 132 -1.68 6.12 17.12
CA ALA A 132 -0.23 6.30 17.23
C ALA A 132 0.23 6.29 18.70
N ASP A 133 -0.54 6.89 19.60
CA ASP A 133 -0.24 6.86 21.04
C ASP A 133 -0.35 5.46 21.61
N ARG A 134 -1.35 4.69 21.20
CA ARG A 134 -1.49 3.27 21.58
C ARG A 134 -0.32 2.45 21.07
N PHE A 135 0.08 2.60 19.79
CA PHE A 135 1.24 1.90 19.23
C PHE A 135 2.54 2.20 19.97
N ARG A 136 2.70 3.42 20.53
CA ARG A 136 3.91 3.80 21.30
C ARG A 136 3.95 3.18 22.69
N HIS A 137 2.80 3.03 23.34
CA HIS A 137 2.77 2.86 24.80
C HIS A 137 2.10 1.57 25.24
N GLU A 138 1.33 0.89 24.38
CA GLU A 138 0.62 -0.34 24.75
C GLU A 138 1.30 -1.58 24.12
N PRO A 139 1.06 -2.79 24.67
CA PRO A 139 1.50 -4.04 24.08
C PRO A 139 0.92 -4.21 22.67
N LEU A 140 1.77 -4.41 21.67
CA LEU A 140 1.36 -4.47 20.26
C LEU A 140 0.31 -5.54 19.96
N ALA A 141 0.34 -6.67 20.67
CA ALA A 141 -0.66 -7.73 20.50
C ALA A 141 -2.07 -7.21 20.84
N GLN A 142 -2.20 -6.40 21.91
CA GLN A 142 -3.48 -5.79 22.27
C GLN A 142 -3.90 -4.73 21.26
N VAL A 143 -2.97 -3.85 20.87
CA VAL A 143 -3.25 -2.79 19.89
C VAL A 143 -3.72 -3.39 18.57
N PHE A 144 -3.05 -4.44 18.06
CA PHE A 144 -3.45 -5.08 16.81
C PHE A 144 -4.74 -5.91 16.95
N ALA A 145 -5.02 -6.49 18.13
CA ALA A 145 -6.31 -7.14 18.38
C ALA A 145 -7.48 -6.16 18.17
N ASP A 146 -7.34 -4.93 18.68
CA ASP A 146 -8.34 -3.88 18.51
C ASP A 146 -8.29 -3.25 17.08
N TRP A 147 -7.10 -3.07 16.52
CA TRP A 147 -6.93 -2.55 15.17
C TRP A 147 -7.70 -3.37 14.12
N TYR A 148 -7.64 -4.69 14.22
CA TYR A 148 -8.35 -5.59 13.30
C TYR A 148 -9.85 -5.75 13.60
N GLN A 149 -10.40 -5.05 14.59
CA GLN A 149 -11.85 -4.89 14.77
C GLN A 149 -12.43 -3.72 13.97
N GLN A 150 -11.61 -2.88 13.36
CA GLN A 150 -12.12 -1.77 12.56
C GLN A 150 -12.97 -2.27 11.38
N PRO A 151 -14.02 -1.52 10.97
CA PRO A 151 -14.96 -1.95 9.94
C PRO A 151 -14.32 -2.37 8.61
N VAL A 152 -13.19 -1.79 8.24
CA VAL A 152 -12.45 -2.15 7.03
C VAL A 152 -11.95 -3.61 7.04
N PHE A 153 -11.83 -4.22 8.20
CA PHE A 153 -11.42 -5.62 8.40
C PHE A 153 -12.58 -6.55 8.77
N ALA A 154 -13.83 -6.12 8.57
CA ALA A 154 -15.01 -6.88 8.97
C ALA A 154 -15.12 -8.26 8.27
N SER A 155 -14.54 -8.39 7.07
CA SER A 155 -14.51 -9.64 6.29
C SER A 155 -13.60 -10.72 6.89
N LEU A 156 -12.65 -10.38 7.77
CA LEU A 156 -11.74 -11.34 8.39
C LEU A 156 -12.46 -12.21 9.41
N ASN A 157 -12.22 -13.52 9.37
CA ASN A 157 -12.64 -14.42 10.43
C ASN A 157 -11.70 -14.37 11.66
N ALA A 158 -12.06 -15.05 12.74
CA ALA A 158 -11.27 -15.03 13.98
C ALA A 158 -9.85 -15.59 13.80
N GLY A 159 -9.69 -16.65 13.02
CA GLY A 159 -8.38 -17.25 12.74
C GLY A 159 -7.47 -16.32 11.91
N GLN A 160 -8.03 -15.68 10.90
CA GLN A 160 -7.31 -14.69 10.08
C GLN A 160 -6.86 -13.49 10.92
N ARG A 161 -7.74 -12.97 11.82
CA ARG A 161 -7.38 -11.89 12.74
C ARG A 161 -6.27 -12.31 13.68
N ALA A 162 -6.37 -13.49 14.32
CA ALA A 162 -5.34 -13.98 15.22
C ALA A 162 -3.97 -14.13 14.51
N ALA A 163 -3.95 -14.65 13.29
CA ALA A 163 -2.74 -14.78 12.49
C ALA A 163 -2.12 -13.40 12.16
N LEU A 164 -2.94 -12.42 11.79
CA LEU A 164 -2.48 -11.06 11.54
C LEU A 164 -1.96 -10.39 12.82
N VAL A 165 -2.64 -10.51 13.94
CA VAL A 165 -2.17 -10.01 15.24
C VAL A 165 -0.80 -10.57 15.58
N ALA A 166 -0.62 -11.90 15.50
CA ALA A 166 0.65 -12.55 15.78
C ALA A 166 1.77 -12.08 14.85
N LEU A 167 1.48 -11.91 13.55
CA LEU A 167 2.43 -11.43 12.55
C LEU A 167 2.83 -9.97 12.81
N ARG A 168 1.85 -9.08 12.98
CA ARG A 168 2.08 -7.63 13.08
C ARG A 168 2.65 -7.19 14.42
N SER A 169 2.44 -7.96 15.48
CA SER A 169 3.03 -7.70 16.81
C SER A 169 4.55 -7.82 16.86
N ARG A 170 5.18 -8.28 15.78
CA ARG A 170 6.64 -8.33 15.64
C ARG A 170 7.27 -6.99 15.24
N ASN A 171 6.45 -6.00 14.87
CA ASN A 171 6.89 -4.67 14.49
C ASN A 171 7.41 -3.86 15.71
N ASN A 172 7.96 -2.70 15.43
CA ASN A 172 8.29 -1.70 16.45
C ASN A 172 7.16 -0.67 16.52
N GLY A 173 6.49 -0.59 17.68
CA GLY A 173 5.33 0.30 17.85
C GLY A 173 5.66 1.78 17.68
N ALA A 174 6.82 2.23 18.14
CA ALA A 174 7.23 3.63 18.02
C ALA A 174 7.44 4.05 16.55
N THR A 175 8.04 3.17 15.74
CA THR A 175 8.26 3.47 14.30
C THR A 175 6.97 3.39 13.51
N LEU A 176 6.07 2.44 13.84
CA LEU A 176 4.72 2.38 13.27
C LEU A 176 3.92 3.65 13.57
N ALA A 177 3.97 4.12 14.84
CA ALA A 177 3.29 5.33 15.25
C ALA A 177 3.80 6.57 14.49
N ALA A 178 5.12 6.68 14.31
CA ALA A 178 5.73 7.77 13.55
C ALA A 178 5.26 7.74 12.08
N MET A 179 5.28 6.57 11.43
CA MET A 179 4.83 6.42 10.05
C MET A 179 3.33 6.69 9.89
N LEU A 180 2.50 6.23 10.85
CA LEU A 180 1.05 6.49 10.84
C LEU A 180 0.76 7.99 10.88
N GLN A 181 1.50 8.75 11.69
CA GLN A 181 1.35 10.21 11.78
C GLN A 181 1.87 10.92 10.53
N ALA A 182 3.06 10.56 10.05
CA ALA A 182 3.67 11.14 8.85
C ALA A 182 2.82 10.92 7.60
N THR A 183 2.16 9.78 7.50
CA THR A 183 1.30 9.41 6.38
C THR A 183 -0.19 9.37 6.73
N SER A 184 -0.61 10.12 7.75
CA SER A 184 -2.03 10.23 8.08
C SER A 184 -2.84 10.66 6.86
N LEU A 185 -3.99 10.02 6.65
CA LEU A 185 -4.91 10.41 5.59
C LEU A 185 -5.39 11.87 5.76
N ALA A 186 -5.34 12.39 6.99
CA ALA A 186 -5.64 13.79 7.28
C ALA A 186 -4.65 14.78 6.66
N GLY A 187 -3.37 14.36 6.51
CA GLY A 187 -2.31 15.17 5.88
C GLY A 187 -2.15 14.92 4.39
N GLN A 188 -2.77 13.86 3.85
CA GLN A 188 -2.68 13.54 2.43
C GLN A 188 -3.43 14.56 1.58
N ALA A 189 -2.80 15.00 0.48
CA ALA A 189 -3.48 15.79 -0.53
C ALA A 189 -4.66 15.01 -1.15
N ASP A 190 -5.65 15.72 -1.65
CA ASP A 190 -6.68 15.11 -2.50
C ASP A 190 -6.10 14.84 -3.89
N LEU A 191 -5.99 13.56 -4.24
CA LEU A 191 -5.36 13.09 -5.47
C LEU A 191 -6.36 12.80 -6.60
N ARG A 192 -7.67 13.11 -6.41
CA ARG A 192 -8.69 12.78 -7.44
C ARG A 192 -8.42 13.46 -8.75
N ALA A 193 -8.26 14.77 -8.74
CA ALA A 193 -8.02 15.54 -9.97
C ALA A 193 -6.73 15.12 -10.69
N PRO A 194 -5.55 15.02 -10.04
CA PRO A 194 -4.34 14.53 -10.72
C PRO A 194 -4.46 13.07 -11.19
N LEU A 195 -5.15 12.19 -10.46
CA LEU A 195 -5.39 10.82 -10.92
C LEU A 195 -6.32 10.75 -12.13
N GLN A 196 -7.30 11.65 -12.24
CA GLN A 196 -8.18 11.73 -13.40
C GLN A 196 -7.47 12.30 -14.64
N ALA A 197 -6.49 13.19 -14.44
CA ALA A 197 -5.71 13.81 -15.52
C ALA A 197 -4.48 12.98 -15.96
N ARG A 198 -4.27 11.80 -15.38
CA ARG A 198 -3.12 10.92 -15.69
C ARG A 198 -3.09 10.44 -17.14
N ASP A 199 -1.89 10.16 -17.62
CA ASP A 199 -1.60 9.61 -18.95
C ASP A 199 -1.11 8.14 -18.93
N PHE A 200 -1.23 7.46 -17.77
CA PHE A 200 -0.85 6.07 -17.58
C PHE A 200 -2.03 5.20 -17.12
N PRO A 201 -2.01 3.89 -17.35
CA PRO A 201 -3.02 2.94 -16.83
C PRO A 201 -3.10 2.97 -15.30
N PHE A 202 -4.33 2.96 -14.77
CA PHE A 202 -4.62 2.96 -13.34
C PHE A 202 -5.67 1.91 -12.96
N PRO A 203 -5.35 0.63 -13.03
CA PRO A 203 -6.17 -0.42 -12.45
C PRO A 203 -6.30 -0.29 -10.93
N TYR A 204 -7.53 -0.46 -10.44
CA TYR A 204 -7.83 -0.40 -9.01
C TYR A 204 -8.44 -1.73 -8.56
N LEU A 205 -7.71 -2.49 -7.74
CA LEU A 205 -8.14 -3.76 -7.21
C LEU A 205 -8.92 -3.54 -5.91
N CYS A 206 -10.07 -4.20 -5.80
CA CYS A 206 -10.92 -4.11 -4.63
C CYS A 206 -11.54 -5.49 -4.34
N GLY A 207 -11.44 -5.96 -3.10
CA GLY A 207 -12.18 -7.16 -2.71
C GLY A 207 -13.69 -6.92 -2.77
N GLU A 208 -14.46 -7.91 -3.22
CA GLU A 208 -15.92 -7.81 -3.36
C GLU A 208 -16.64 -7.45 -2.05
N ARG A 209 -16.02 -7.77 -0.89
CA ARG A 209 -16.54 -7.51 0.44
C ARG A 209 -16.09 -6.17 1.02
N ASP A 210 -15.31 -5.37 0.27
CA ASP A 210 -14.85 -4.05 0.70
C ASP A 210 -15.69 -2.93 0.07
N ALA A 211 -16.93 -2.80 0.53
CA ALA A 211 -17.89 -1.83 0.00
C ALA A 211 -17.36 -0.37 0.05
N LYS A 212 -16.55 -0.02 1.05
CA LYS A 212 -15.96 1.32 1.18
C LYS A 212 -15.04 1.63 0.01
N PHE A 213 -14.10 0.75 -0.29
CA PHE A 213 -13.11 1.00 -1.34
C PHE A 213 -13.68 0.74 -2.75
N HIS A 214 -14.73 -0.07 -2.86
CA HIS A 214 -15.53 -0.15 -4.08
C HIS A 214 -16.14 1.23 -4.43
N ALA A 215 -16.82 1.89 -3.50
CA ALA A 215 -17.39 3.22 -3.70
C ALA A 215 -16.31 4.28 -4.03
N ILE A 216 -15.13 4.18 -3.40
CA ILE A 216 -13.99 5.07 -3.68
C ILE A 216 -13.49 4.88 -5.12
N ALA A 217 -13.33 3.64 -5.58
CA ALA A 217 -12.87 3.34 -6.93
C ALA A 217 -13.85 3.86 -8.00
N GLN A 218 -15.15 3.70 -7.76
CA GLN A 218 -16.19 4.26 -8.63
C GLN A 218 -16.12 5.80 -8.69
N ALA A 219 -15.96 6.47 -7.53
CA ALA A 219 -15.83 7.92 -7.46
C ALA A 219 -14.55 8.46 -8.13
N LEU A 220 -13.52 7.63 -8.27
CA LEU A 220 -12.29 7.94 -9.00
C LEU A 220 -12.41 7.73 -10.50
N ALA A 221 -13.49 7.11 -11.00
CA ALA A 221 -13.58 6.59 -12.35
C ALA A 221 -12.35 5.74 -12.72
N ALA A 222 -11.86 4.95 -11.74
CA ALA A 222 -10.73 4.06 -11.93
C ALA A 222 -11.17 2.82 -12.73
N ASP A 223 -10.20 2.17 -13.38
CA ASP A 223 -10.40 0.85 -13.98
C ASP A 223 -10.51 -0.19 -12.86
N LEU A 224 -11.76 -0.43 -12.40
CA LEU A 224 -12.06 -1.23 -11.23
C LEU A 224 -12.08 -2.72 -11.54
N HIS A 225 -11.24 -3.46 -10.82
CA HIS A 225 -11.19 -4.92 -10.84
C HIS A 225 -11.63 -5.49 -9.50
N LEU A 226 -12.76 -6.23 -9.49
CA LEU A 226 -13.27 -6.87 -8.28
C LEU A 226 -12.58 -8.23 -8.07
N ILE A 227 -12.05 -8.42 -6.88
CA ILE A 227 -11.44 -9.68 -6.45
C ILE A 227 -12.47 -10.46 -5.64
N HIS A 228 -12.98 -11.55 -6.22
CA HIS A 228 -13.99 -12.38 -5.59
C HIS A 228 -13.49 -13.04 -4.30
N HIS A 229 -14.40 -13.24 -3.35
CA HIS A 229 -14.15 -13.87 -2.04
C HIS A 229 -13.13 -13.14 -1.18
N ALA A 230 -12.83 -11.88 -1.46
CA ALA A 230 -11.84 -11.08 -0.77
C ALA A 230 -12.47 -9.84 -0.09
N GLY A 231 -11.83 -9.40 0.99
CA GLY A 231 -12.08 -8.13 1.67
C GLY A 231 -10.99 -7.11 1.37
N HIS A 232 -10.62 -6.30 2.37
CA HIS A 232 -9.64 -5.22 2.20
C HIS A 232 -8.23 -5.73 1.86
N ASN A 233 -7.85 -6.93 2.31
CA ASN A 233 -6.57 -7.57 2.04
C ASN A 233 -6.69 -8.57 0.89
N ALA A 234 -7.13 -8.14 -0.29
CA ALA A 234 -7.50 -9.04 -1.38
C ALA A 234 -6.34 -9.96 -1.81
N HIS A 235 -5.11 -9.45 -1.87
CA HIS A 235 -3.92 -10.23 -2.19
C HIS A 235 -3.59 -11.34 -1.17
N ARG A 236 -4.11 -11.25 0.05
CA ARG A 236 -3.99 -12.29 1.09
C ARG A 236 -5.21 -13.19 1.16
N ASP A 237 -6.41 -12.62 0.95
CA ASP A 237 -7.66 -13.37 1.04
C ASP A 237 -7.84 -14.32 -0.16
N ASN A 238 -7.44 -13.88 -1.36
CA ASN A 238 -7.52 -14.66 -2.60
C ASN A 238 -6.34 -14.31 -3.55
N PRO A 239 -5.11 -14.76 -3.23
CA PRO A 239 -3.94 -14.48 -4.04
C PRO A 239 -4.06 -14.98 -5.47
N ALA A 240 -4.72 -16.12 -5.69
CA ALA A 240 -4.91 -16.69 -7.03
C ALA A 240 -5.75 -15.75 -7.93
N ALA A 241 -6.83 -15.15 -7.42
CA ALA A 241 -7.63 -14.19 -8.16
C ALA A 241 -6.86 -12.90 -8.45
N VAL A 242 -6.04 -12.41 -7.48
CA VAL A 242 -5.18 -11.25 -7.71
C VAL A 242 -4.12 -11.55 -8.77
N ILE A 243 -3.49 -12.72 -8.74
CA ILE A 243 -2.53 -13.15 -9.77
C ILE A 243 -3.18 -13.17 -11.15
N ALA A 244 -4.36 -13.77 -11.28
CA ALA A 244 -5.08 -13.82 -12.55
C ALA A 244 -5.44 -12.42 -13.07
N CYS A 245 -5.88 -11.53 -12.18
CA CYS A 245 -6.20 -10.14 -12.50
C CYS A 245 -4.94 -9.37 -12.97
N LEU A 246 -3.83 -9.46 -12.20
CA LEU A 246 -2.57 -8.81 -12.57
C LEU A 246 -2.02 -9.35 -13.91
N ALA A 247 -2.16 -10.64 -14.17
CA ALA A 247 -1.71 -11.23 -15.44
C ALA A 247 -2.46 -10.63 -16.65
N GLN A 248 -3.77 -10.38 -16.52
CA GLN A 248 -4.56 -9.70 -17.55
C GLN A 248 -4.14 -8.24 -17.74
N ILE A 249 -3.98 -7.50 -16.65
CA ILE A 249 -3.55 -6.09 -16.67
C ILE A 249 -2.16 -5.93 -17.31
N LEU A 250 -1.23 -6.81 -16.97
CA LEU A 250 0.17 -6.71 -17.44
C LEU A 250 0.36 -7.23 -18.87
N ALA A 251 -0.62 -7.94 -19.44
CA ALA A 251 -0.62 -8.41 -20.82
C ALA A 251 -1.25 -7.41 -21.81
N SER A 252 -1.97 -6.39 -21.31
CA SER A 252 -2.60 -5.32 -22.11
C SER A 252 -1.61 -4.19 -22.41
#